data_4f41eb99ef42c7c9174dff9680108ce8
#
_entry.id   4f41eb99ef42c7c9174dff9680108ce8
#
_cell.length_a   1.000
_cell.length_b   1.000
_cell.length_c   1.000
_cell.angle_alpha   90.00
_cell.angle_beta   90.00
_cell.angle_gamma   90.00
#
_symmetry.space_group_name_H-M   'P 1'
#
loop_
_entity.id
_entity.type
_entity.pdbx_description
1 polymer ?
#
loop_
_entity_poly.entity_id
_entity_poly.type
_entity_poly.pdbx_seq_one_letter_code
_entity_poly.pdbx_strand_id
1 'polypeptide(L)'
;MTLAKHIGALSVIGCALLASQAARADEPFVNPEWANSAWYIGAGIGQSRANIDNERLTRSLTANGAVLNSFKVDERDLAYKLFVGKQLNRYFAVEAGFFDLGKFGFDASTSQNGRLVGEAGFRGVNMDLVAQLPLSDRFSVLGRVGMNYAKASTHFRGNRLFAVTNPNPSERKLNAKAGLGLEFKFSEALALRGEVERYRVNDAVGNRGDVDMASVSLVYKLGRPAASRPAPVEPMPAPAPVAAAPAPVAPASAAPVAVSEKVSFAAEALFDFDKSVVKPEGKAALDDLLGKLQGMNTEVMVTVGHTDSVGTDAYNQKLSMRRAEAVKAYIVSKGVEAARVYTEGKGESQPVADNKTAEGRAKNRRVTVEVVGTRSVNQ
;
A
#
# COMPACT_ATOMS: atom_id res chain seq x y z
N MET A 1 -17.21 -25.67 23.35
CA MET A 1 -17.56 -25.96 21.91
C MET A 1 -18.26 -24.77 21.22
N THR A 2 -17.84 -23.53 21.39
CA THR A 2 -18.48 -22.34 20.79
C THR A 2 -17.53 -21.51 19.91
N LEU A 3 -16.25 -21.77 19.91
CA LEU A 3 -15.24 -21.02 19.14
C LEU A 3 -15.24 -21.33 17.63
N ALA A 4 -15.61 -22.55 17.24
CA ALA A 4 -15.59 -23.00 15.84
C ALA A 4 -16.70 -22.35 14.96
N LYS A 5 -17.75 -21.80 15.55
CA LYS A 5 -18.88 -21.19 14.79
C LYS A 5 -18.61 -19.74 14.35
N HIS A 6 -17.68 -19.03 14.97
CA HIS A 6 -17.39 -17.62 14.65
C HIS A 6 -16.27 -17.46 13.62
N ILE A 7 -15.38 -18.45 13.49
CA ILE A 7 -14.33 -18.47 12.46
C ILE A 7 -14.90 -18.69 11.05
N GLY A 8 -16.00 -19.45 10.95
CA GLY A 8 -16.66 -19.74 9.66
C GLY A 8 -17.32 -18.52 8.99
N ALA A 9 -17.84 -17.56 9.76
CA ALA A 9 -18.54 -16.39 9.21
C ALA A 9 -17.56 -15.31 8.68
N LEU A 10 -16.41 -15.15 9.31
CA LEU A 10 -15.37 -14.21 8.86
C LEU A 10 -14.64 -14.69 7.60
N SER A 11 -14.53 -16.01 7.39
CA SER A 11 -13.91 -16.58 6.20
C SER A 11 -14.77 -16.40 4.92
N VAL A 12 -16.10 -16.41 5.04
CA VAL A 12 -17.00 -16.25 3.89
C VAL A 12 -17.05 -14.81 3.40
N ILE A 13 -17.03 -13.82 4.30
CA ILE A 13 -17.03 -12.40 3.92
C ILE A 13 -15.65 -12.02 3.29
N GLY A 14 -14.57 -12.56 3.82
CA GLY A 14 -13.22 -12.38 3.25
C GLY A 14 -13.10 -12.97 1.84
N CYS A 15 -13.64 -14.17 1.59
CA CYS A 15 -13.62 -14.80 0.28
C CYS A 15 -14.52 -14.10 -0.75
N ALA A 16 -15.67 -13.57 -0.37
CA ALA A 16 -16.56 -12.84 -1.27
C ALA A 16 -15.96 -11.51 -1.73
N LEU A 17 -15.23 -10.80 -0.86
CA LEU A 17 -14.49 -9.59 -1.21
C LEU A 17 -13.26 -9.90 -2.11
N LEU A 18 -12.62 -11.05 -1.93
CA LEU A 18 -11.52 -11.52 -2.78
C LEU A 18 -12.00 -11.91 -4.20
N ALA A 19 -13.15 -12.54 -4.31
CA ALA A 19 -13.69 -12.98 -5.61
C ALA A 19 -14.11 -11.79 -6.51
N SER A 20 -14.62 -10.71 -5.93
CA SER A 20 -15.01 -9.51 -6.70
C SER A 20 -13.82 -8.70 -7.23
N GLN A 21 -12.63 -8.89 -6.68
CA GLN A 21 -11.38 -8.23 -7.11
C GLN A 21 -10.60 -9.06 -8.14
N ALA A 22 -10.82 -10.38 -8.21
CA ALA A 22 -10.17 -11.24 -9.20
C ALA A 22 -10.62 -10.94 -10.65
N ALA A 23 -11.81 -10.36 -10.85
CA ALA A 23 -12.33 -9.98 -12.16
C ALA A 23 -11.70 -8.69 -12.76
N ARG A 24 -10.79 -8.01 -12.05
CA ARG A 24 -10.05 -6.83 -12.54
C ARG A 24 -8.53 -7.08 -12.62
N ALA A 25 -8.13 -8.31 -12.82
CA ALA A 25 -6.72 -8.74 -12.77
C ALA A 25 -5.87 -8.34 -13.99
N ASP A 26 -6.45 -7.73 -15.01
CA ASP A 26 -5.75 -7.45 -16.28
C ASP A 26 -5.02 -6.11 -16.33
N GLU A 27 -5.21 -5.20 -15.37
CA GLU A 27 -4.41 -3.97 -15.31
C GLU A 27 -3.24 -4.12 -14.32
N PRO A 28 -2.00 -3.78 -14.73
CA PRO A 28 -0.85 -3.80 -13.83
C PRO A 28 -1.11 -2.82 -12.67
N PHE A 29 -1.08 -3.35 -11.43
CA PHE A 29 -1.24 -2.53 -10.24
C PHE A 29 -0.01 -1.64 -10.07
N VAL A 30 -0.22 -0.32 -10.08
CA VAL A 30 0.80 0.68 -9.75
C VAL A 30 0.40 1.37 -8.47
N ASN A 31 1.33 1.48 -7.52
CA ASN A 31 1.07 2.20 -6.27
C ASN A 31 1.07 3.71 -6.54
N PRO A 32 -0.08 4.42 -6.49
CA PRO A 32 -0.17 5.82 -6.88
C PRO A 32 0.53 6.72 -5.85
N GLU A 33 1.01 7.87 -6.29
CA GLU A 33 1.74 8.81 -5.42
C GLU A 33 0.91 9.31 -4.23
N TRP A 34 -0.41 9.52 -4.40
CA TRP A 34 -1.29 9.95 -3.31
C TRP A 34 -1.26 8.96 -2.13
N ALA A 35 -1.06 7.68 -2.40
CA ALA A 35 -0.99 6.64 -1.38
C ALA A 35 0.26 6.75 -0.49
N ASN A 36 1.30 7.47 -0.95
CA ASN A 36 2.54 7.68 -0.19
C ASN A 36 2.44 8.82 0.83
N SER A 37 1.34 9.58 0.81
CA SER A 37 1.04 10.65 1.77
C SER A 37 -0.37 10.55 2.35
N ALA A 38 -1.05 9.43 2.15
CA ALA A 38 -2.42 9.23 2.59
C ALA A 38 -2.54 9.05 4.12
N TRP A 39 -3.68 9.45 4.65
CA TRP A 39 -4.17 8.91 5.91
C TRP A 39 -4.74 7.51 5.68
N TYR A 40 -4.68 6.67 6.68
CA TYR A 40 -5.31 5.36 6.63
C TYR A 40 -5.86 4.94 7.98
N ILE A 41 -6.82 4.05 7.95
CA ILE A 41 -7.40 3.40 9.11
C ILE A 41 -7.22 1.91 8.97
N GLY A 42 -7.10 1.22 10.09
CA GLY A 42 -7.03 -0.23 10.08
C GLY A 42 -7.67 -0.87 11.29
N ALA A 43 -8.16 -2.07 11.08
CA ALA A 43 -8.71 -2.92 12.12
C ALA A 43 -8.13 -4.32 12.00
N GLY A 44 -7.74 -4.92 13.11
CA GLY A 44 -7.13 -6.24 13.14
C GLY A 44 -7.64 -7.10 14.26
N ILE A 45 -7.58 -8.40 14.02
CA ILE A 45 -7.87 -9.46 14.96
C ILE A 45 -6.70 -10.44 14.99
N GLY A 46 -6.40 -10.99 16.13
CA GLY A 46 -5.29 -11.92 16.28
C GLY A 46 -5.36 -12.77 17.52
N GLN A 47 -4.33 -13.53 17.71
CA GLN A 47 -4.09 -14.30 18.93
C GLN A 47 -2.93 -13.67 19.69
N SER A 48 -3.13 -13.40 20.96
CA SER A 48 -2.08 -12.99 21.88
C SER A 48 -1.60 -14.18 22.71
N ARG A 49 -0.35 -14.07 23.16
CA ARG A 49 0.25 -15.01 24.09
C ARG A 49 1.07 -14.25 25.13
N ALA A 50 0.71 -14.40 26.40
CA ALA A 50 1.51 -13.90 27.51
C ALA A 50 2.58 -14.93 27.91
N ASN A 51 3.77 -14.45 28.24
CA ASN A 51 4.80 -15.29 28.84
C ASN A 51 4.65 -15.20 30.37
N ILE A 52 4.04 -16.22 30.97
CA ILE A 52 3.79 -16.31 32.42
C ILE A 52 4.96 -17.08 33.05
N ASP A 53 5.62 -16.47 34.03
CA ASP A 53 6.71 -17.13 34.80
C ASP A 53 6.13 -18.15 35.80
N ASN A 54 5.90 -19.35 35.30
CA ASN A 54 5.32 -20.47 36.04
C ASN A 54 6.20 -20.88 37.23
N GLU A 55 7.52 -20.81 37.12
CA GLU A 55 8.43 -21.19 38.20
C GLU A 55 8.35 -20.21 39.36
N ARG A 56 8.26 -18.94 39.08
CA ARG A 56 8.12 -17.92 40.10
C ARG A 56 6.77 -18.00 40.81
N LEU A 57 5.68 -18.19 40.07
CA LEU A 57 4.34 -18.39 40.63
C LEU A 57 4.32 -19.63 41.52
N THR A 58 4.86 -20.73 41.04
CA THR A 58 4.98 -21.97 41.82
C THR A 58 5.81 -21.77 43.11
N ARG A 59 6.96 -21.13 43.04
CA ARG A 59 7.78 -20.80 44.21
C ARG A 59 7.01 -19.90 45.20
N SER A 60 6.29 -18.90 44.76
CA SER A 60 5.51 -18.01 45.59
C SER A 60 4.35 -18.73 46.28
N LEU A 61 3.70 -19.68 45.60
CA LEU A 61 2.59 -20.48 46.16
C LEU A 61 3.09 -21.53 47.14
N THR A 62 4.27 -22.07 46.99
CA THR A 62 4.86 -23.09 47.85
C THR A 62 5.75 -22.54 48.99
N ALA A 63 6.02 -21.21 48.97
CA ALA A 63 6.89 -20.58 49.98
C ALA A 63 6.39 -20.73 51.43
N ASN A 64 5.10 -20.94 51.63
CA ASN A 64 4.51 -21.18 52.95
C ASN A 64 4.26 -22.68 53.25
N GLY A 65 4.95 -23.59 52.55
CA GLY A 65 4.82 -25.01 52.75
C GLY A 65 3.58 -25.68 52.12
N ALA A 66 2.86 -24.97 51.26
CA ALA A 66 1.75 -25.56 50.54
C ALA A 66 2.25 -26.49 49.42
N VAL A 67 1.69 -27.70 49.31
CA VAL A 67 1.98 -28.64 48.25
C VAL A 67 0.97 -28.45 47.12
N LEU A 68 1.46 -28.08 45.91
CA LEU A 68 0.64 -27.94 44.72
C LEU A 68 0.07 -29.28 44.25
N ASN A 69 -1.22 -29.37 44.07
CA ASN A 69 -1.93 -30.52 43.51
C ASN A 69 -2.17 -30.35 42.00
N SER A 70 -2.51 -29.15 41.55
CA SER A 70 -2.62 -28.79 40.13
C SER A 70 -2.25 -27.34 39.88
N PHE A 71 -1.66 -27.08 38.74
CA PHE A 71 -1.35 -25.74 38.25
C PHE A 71 -1.69 -25.68 36.75
N LYS A 72 -2.70 -24.91 36.39
CA LYS A 72 -3.14 -24.70 35.00
C LYS A 72 -2.89 -23.27 34.65
N VAL A 73 -2.38 -23.03 33.45
CA VAL A 73 -2.11 -21.68 32.92
C VAL A 73 -2.87 -21.50 31.63
N ASP A 74 -3.49 -20.35 31.48
CA ASP A 74 -4.09 -19.88 30.24
C ASP A 74 -3.26 -18.70 29.71
N GLU A 75 -2.38 -19.00 28.76
CA GLU A 75 -1.42 -18.04 28.21
C GLU A 75 -1.91 -17.40 26.92
N ARG A 76 -3.06 -17.79 26.36
CA ARG A 76 -3.51 -17.38 25.05
C ARG A 76 -4.94 -16.84 25.09
N ASP A 77 -5.14 -15.71 24.38
CA ASP A 77 -6.48 -15.17 24.19
C ASP A 77 -6.61 -14.50 22.83
N LEU A 78 -7.84 -14.14 22.48
CA LEU A 78 -8.14 -13.35 21.30
C LEU A 78 -7.77 -11.89 21.54
N ALA A 79 -7.13 -11.28 20.56
CA ALA A 79 -6.70 -9.89 20.62
C ALA A 79 -7.26 -9.06 19.47
N TYR A 80 -7.46 -7.77 19.73
CA TYR A 80 -8.00 -6.81 18.74
C TYR A 80 -7.14 -5.57 18.71
N LYS A 81 -7.05 -4.95 17.52
CA LYS A 81 -6.46 -3.62 17.36
C LYS A 81 -7.23 -2.77 16.37
N LEU A 82 -7.29 -1.48 16.66
CA LEU A 82 -7.81 -0.43 15.78
C LEU A 82 -6.73 0.65 15.68
N PHE A 83 -6.46 1.16 14.51
CA PHE A 83 -5.44 2.18 14.36
C PHE A 83 -5.75 3.15 13.23
N VAL A 84 -5.23 4.36 13.38
CA VAL A 84 -5.16 5.38 12.34
C VAL A 84 -3.69 5.68 12.10
N GLY A 85 -3.30 5.83 10.85
CA GLY A 85 -1.94 6.15 10.46
C GLY A 85 -1.87 7.24 9.41
N LYS A 86 -0.72 7.88 9.35
CA LYS A 86 -0.33 8.85 8.32
C LYS A 86 0.91 8.35 7.63
N GLN A 87 0.81 8.07 6.33
CA GLN A 87 1.97 7.82 5.51
C GLN A 87 2.76 9.11 5.36
N LEU A 88 4.03 9.12 5.72
CA LEU A 88 4.91 10.28 5.59
C LEU A 88 5.61 10.31 4.22
N ASN A 89 5.95 9.13 3.73
CA ASN A 89 6.51 8.88 2.40
C ASN A 89 6.33 7.39 2.07
N ARG A 90 6.87 6.90 0.95
CA ARG A 90 6.74 5.49 0.56
C ARG A 90 7.38 4.49 1.54
N TYR A 91 8.21 4.95 2.48
CA TYR A 91 8.98 4.08 3.39
C TYR A 91 8.58 4.22 4.86
N PHE A 92 7.98 5.33 5.27
CA PHE A 92 7.70 5.62 6.68
C PHE A 92 6.27 6.09 6.90
N ALA A 93 5.69 5.63 8.00
CA ALA A 93 4.39 6.07 8.49
C ALA A 93 4.42 6.22 10.02
N VAL A 94 3.52 7.02 10.55
CA VAL A 94 3.23 7.11 11.98
C VAL A 94 1.83 6.57 12.21
N GLU A 95 1.68 5.70 13.21
CA GLU A 95 0.41 5.10 13.60
C GLU A 95 0.09 5.41 15.06
N ALA A 96 -1.19 5.68 15.34
CA ALA A 96 -1.75 5.70 16.68
C ALA A 96 -2.91 4.71 16.73
N GLY A 97 -3.01 3.94 17.82
CA GLY A 97 -4.01 2.89 17.88
C GLY A 97 -4.49 2.55 19.27
N PHE A 98 -5.56 1.78 19.30
CA PHE A 98 -6.09 1.09 20.46
C PHE A 98 -5.84 -0.40 20.29
N PHE A 99 -5.51 -1.07 21.39
CA PHE A 99 -5.36 -2.52 21.43
C PHE A 99 -6.02 -3.11 22.68
N ASP A 100 -6.50 -4.35 22.55
CA ASP A 100 -6.89 -5.24 23.63
C ASP A 100 -6.21 -6.58 23.39
N LEU A 101 -5.33 -6.98 24.31
CA LEU A 101 -4.57 -8.21 24.20
C LEU A 101 -5.32 -9.42 24.81
N GLY A 102 -6.53 -9.21 25.30
CA GLY A 102 -7.31 -10.24 25.95
C GLY A 102 -6.88 -10.48 27.42
N LYS A 103 -7.17 -11.66 27.92
CA LYS A 103 -6.98 -12.06 29.30
C LYS A 103 -6.14 -13.32 29.42
N PHE A 104 -5.28 -13.33 30.40
CA PHE A 104 -4.37 -14.44 30.70
C PHE A 104 -4.52 -14.82 32.15
N GLY A 105 -4.43 -16.10 32.49
CA GLY A 105 -4.70 -16.51 33.84
C GLY A 105 -4.00 -17.77 34.29
N PHE A 106 -4.13 -18.03 35.59
CA PHE A 106 -3.73 -19.29 36.19
C PHE A 106 -4.73 -19.77 37.20
N ASP A 107 -4.80 -21.07 37.41
CA ASP A 107 -5.60 -21.75 38.43
C ASP A 107 -4.70 -22.74 39.16
N ALA A 108 -4.42 -22.43 40.42
CA ALA A 108 -3.59 -23.23 41.27
C ALA A 108 -4.42 -23.85 42.41
N SER A 109 -4.28 -25.14 42.61
CA SER A 109 -4.89 -25.86 43.76
C SER A 109 -3.84 -26.58 44.56
N THR A 110 -4.03 -26.66 45.89
CA THR A 110 -3.14 -27.34 46.82
C THR A 110 -3.80 -28.55 47.45
N SER A 111 -2.99 -29.47 47.99
CA SER A 111 -3.45 -30.67 48.68
C SER A 111 -4.28 -30.41 49.95
N GLN A 112 -4.19 -29.19 50.50
CA GLN A 112 -4.94 -28.72 51.66
C GLN A 112 -6.24 -27.99 51.31
N ASN A 113 -6.83 -28.24 50.13
CA ASN A 113 -8.02 -27.56 49.61
C ASN A 113 -7.87 -26.03 49.44
N GLY A 114 -6.62 -25.52 49.32
CA GLY A 114 -6.36 -24.16 48.92
C GLY A 114 -6.53 -24.02 47.41
N ARG A 115 -7.15 -22.91 46.95
CA ARG A 115 -7.27 -22.57 45.55
C ARG A 115 -7.00 -21.09 45.35
N LEU A 116 -6.15 -20.77 44.37
CA LEU A 116 -5.91 -19.40 43.93
C LEU A 116 -6.08 -19.33 42.41
N VAL A 117 -6.96 -18.46 41.97
CA VAL A 117 -7.18 -18.14 40.57
C VAL A 117 -6.78 -16.69 40.34
N GLY A 118 -5.94 -16.45 39.36
CA GLY A 118 -5.53 -15.12 38.92
C GLY A 118 -5.83 -14.93 37.43
N GLU A 119 -6.40 -13.80 37.05
CA GLU A 119 -6.65 -13.39 35.67
C GLU A 119 -6.11 -11.98 35.48
N ALA A 120 -5.35 -11.72 34.43
CA ALA A 120 -4.83 -10.40 34.06
C ALA A 120 -5.17 -10.08 32.61
N GLY A 121 -5.79 -8.93 32.38
CA GLY A 121 -6.10 -8.42 31.05
C GLY A 121 -5.34 -7.14 30.74
N PHE A 122 -4.95 -6.95 29.49
CA PHE A 122 -4.16 -5.81 29.03
C PHE A 122 -4.85 -5.11 27.87
N ARG A 123 -5.14 -3.82 28.03
CA ARG A 123 -5.68 -2.98 26.98
C ARG A 123 -5.14 -1.57 27.06
N GLY A 124 -5.07 -0.86 25.95
CA GLY A 124 -4.51 0.48 25.96
C GLY A 124 -4.45 1.13 24.61
N VAL A 125 -3.60 2.15 24.54
CA VAL A 125 -3.29 2.89 23.31
C VAL A 125 -1.82 2.75 23.00
N ASN A 126 -1.46 2.88 21.73
CA ASN A 126 -0.08 2.86 21.27
C ASN A 126 0.20 3.95 20.24
N MET A 127 1.45 4.30 20.12
CA MET A 127 1.99 5.15 19.07
C MET A 127 3.25 4.51 18.51
N ASP A 128 3.26 4.30 17.19
CA ASP A 128 4.31 3.55 16.49
C ASP A 128 4.87 4.36 15.31
N LEU A 129 6.17 4.26 15.11
CA LEU A 129 6.81 4.53 13.84
C LEU A 129 6.85 3.22 13.04
N VAL A 130 6.34 3.25 11.82
CA VAL A 130 6.30 2.11 10.91
C VAL A 130 7.24 2.37 9.76
N ALA A 131 8.22 1.47 9.57
CA ALA A 131 9.06 1.41 8.39
C ALA A 131 8.49 0.39 7.42
N GLN A 132 8.38 0.74 6.15
CA GLN A 132 7.83 -0.09 5.09
C GLN A 132 8.86 -0.23 3.98
N LEU A 133 9.24 -1.47 3.67
CA LEU A 133 10.11 -1.80 2.55
C LEU A 133 9.27 -2.46 1.45
N PRO A 134 8.93 -1.75 0.36
CA PRO A 134 8.22 -2.35 -0.76
C PRO A 134 9.15 -3.32 -1.51
N LEU A 135 8.74 -4.58 -1.61
CA LEU A 135 9.40 -5.62 -2.39
C LEU A 135 8.86 -5.68 -3.82
N SER A 136 7.58 -5.32 -3.98
CA SER A 136 6.89 -5.15 -5.26
C SER A 136 5.80 -4.09 -5.11
N ASP A 137 5.07 -3.77 -6.18
CA ASP A 137 3.96 -2.80 -6.11
C ASP A 137 2.86 -3.23 -5.13
N ARG A 138 2.65 -4.55 -4.99
CA ARG A 138 1.63 -5.11 -4.10
C ARG A 138 2.15 -5.56 -2.76
N PHE A 139 3.44 -5.91 -2.64
CA PHE A 139 4.00 -6.57 -1.47
C PHE A 139 5.03 -5.71 -0.75
N SER A 140 4.89 -5.59 0.57
CA SER A 140 5.84 -4.84 1.41
C SER A 140 6.13 -5.59 2.71
N VAL A 141 7.36 -5.46 3.19
CA VAL A 141 7.76 -5.86 4.54
C VAL A 141 7.62 -4.65 5.46
N LEU A 142 7.14 -4.87 6.66
CA LEU A 142 6.93 -3.84 7.67
C LEU A 142 7.80 -4.12 8.89
N GLY A 143 8.40 -3.06 9.43
CA GLY A 143 8.97 -3.04 10.76
C GLY A 143 8.32 -1.91 11.56
N ARG A 144 8.04 -2.14 12.84
CA ARG A 144 7.49 -1.11 13.72
C ARG A 144 8.21 -1.06 15.05
N VAL A 145 8.35 0.15 15.56
CA VAL A 145 8.82 0.41 16.92
C VAL A 145 7.97 1.53 17.50
N GLY A 146 7.65 1.44 18.77
CA GLY A 146 6.81 2.44 19.40
C GLY A 146 6.65 2.23 20.89
N MET A 147 5.65 2.91 21.43
CA MET A 147 5.30 2.87 22.85
C MET A 147 3.83 2.49 23.00
N ASN A 148 3.53 1.77 24.06
CA ASN A 148 2.17 1.46 24.46
C ASN A 148 1.91 2.01 25.88
N TYR A 149 0.74 2.60 26.08
CA TYR A 149 0.19 2.98 27.39
C TYR A 149 -0.88 1.99 27.75
N ALA A 150 -0.48 0.92 28.43
CA ALA A 150 -1.33 -0.20 28.77
C ALA A 150 -1.93 -0.07 30.17
N LYS A 151 -3.22 -0.37 30.30
CA LYS A 151 -3.88 -0.66 31.57
C LYS A 151 -3.87 -2.18 31.79
N ALA A 152 -3.17 -2.61 32.81
CA ALA A 152 -3.29 -3.94 33.36
C ALA A 152 -4.46 -3.97 34.35
N SER A 153 -5.36 -4.92 34.22
CA SER A 153 -6.47 -5.18 35.14
C SER A 153 -6.36 -6.61 35.59
N THR A 154 -6.07 -6.83 36.86
CA THR A 154 -5.90 -8.17 37.41
C THR A 154 -7.07 -8.51 38.31
N HIS A 155 -7.46 -9.75 38.32
CA HIS A 155 -8.53 -10.27 39.20
C HIS A 155 -8.06 -11.54 39.88
N PHE A 156 -8.00 -11.52 41.21
CA PHE A 156 -7.63 -12.66 42.04
C PHE A 156 -8.83 -13.18 42.84
N ARG A 157 -8.94 -14.50 42.88
CA ARG A 157 -9.89 -15.21 43.75
C ARG A 157 -9.12 -16.26 44.55
N GLY A 158 -9.11 -16.11 45.85
CA GLY A 158 -8.52 -17.07 46.77
C GLY A 158 -9.55 -17.61 47.76
N ASN A 159 -9.25 -18.78 48.33
CA ASN A 159 -10.00 -19.36 49.41
C ASN A 159 -9.08 -19.63 50.61
N ARG A 160 -9.66 -19.77 51.80
CA ARG A 160 -9.08 -20.13 53.11
C ARG A 160 -7.57 -20.01 53.33
N LEU A 161 -6.74 -20.59 52.46
CA LEU A 161 -5.25 -20.59 52.54
C LEU A 161 -4.60 -19.41 51.80
N PHE A 162 -5.33 -18.81 50.87
CA PHE A 162 -4.87 -17.69 50.07
C PHE A 162 -5.76 -16.47 50.25
N ALA A 163 -5.57 -15.75 51.37
CA ALA A 163 -6.27 -14.49 51.60
C ALA A 163 -5.77 -13.42 50.62
N VAL A 164 -6.64 -12.98 49.72
CA VAL A 164 -6.36 -11.91 48.76
C VAL A 164 -6.78 -10.57 49.36
N THR A 165 -5.82 -9.73 49.74
CA THR A 165 -6.08 -8.41 50.34
C THR A 165 -6.61 -7.42 49.32
N ASN A 166 -6.14 -7.45 48.08
CA ASN A 166 -6.63 -6.63 46.97
C ASN A 166 -7.02 -7.55 45.81
N PRO A 167 -8.31 -7.87 45.63
CA PRO A 167 -8.74 -8.80 44.60
C PRO A 167 -8.78 -8.21 43.19
N ASN A 168 -8.77 -6.88 43.04
CA ASN A 168 -8.89 -6.20 41.73
C ASN A 168 -7.84 -5.09 41.54
N PRO A 169 -6.55 -5.39 41.62
CA PRO A 169 -5.55 -4.37 41.38
C PRO A 169 -5.55 -3.97 39.89
N SER A 170 -5.30 -2.70 39.64
CA SER A 170 -5.10 -2.21 38.28
C SER A 170 -3.97 -1.17 38.22
N GLU A 171 -3.19 -1.22 37.16
CA GLU A 171 -2.06 -0.30 36.95
C GLU A 171 -2.04 0.18 35.49
N ARG A 172 -1.49 1.36 35.27
CA ARG A 172 -1.24 1.91 33.94
C ARG A 172 0.20 2.30 33.80
N LYS A 173 0.88 1.80 32.77
CA LYS A 173 2.28 2.14 32.50
C LYS A 173 2.55 2.32 31.01
N LEU A 174 3.53 3.17 30.75
CA LEU A 174 4.11 3.37 29.42
C LEU A 174 5.23 2.36 29.23
N ASN A 175 5.22 1.60 28.13
CA ASN A 175 6.20 0.59 27.81
C ASN A 175 6.54 0.60 26.32
N ALA A 176 7.65 -0.04 25.97
CA ALA A 176 8.07 -0.19 24.59
C ALA A 176 7.24 -1.28 23.86
N LYS A 177 7.15 -1.12 22.55
CA LYS A 177 6.51 -2.06 21.63
C LYS A 177 7.36 -2.17 20.37
N ALA A 178 7.47 -3.36 19.81
CA ALA A 178 8.10 -3.60 18.52
C ALA A 178 7.37 -4.71 17.75
N GLY A 179 7.52 -4.73 16.42
CA GLY A 179 6.89 -5.76 15.60
C GLY A 179 7.43 -5.80 14.18
N LEU A 180 7.11 -6.89 13.51
CA LEU A 180 7.40 -7.13 12.11
C LEU A 180 6.12 -7.59 11.41
N GLY A 181 6.02 -7.31 10.12
CA GLY A 181 4.84 -7.69 9.36
C GLY A 181 5.05 -7.71 7.86
N LEU A 182 4.01 -8.15 7.19
CA LEU A 182 3.89 -8.18 5.74
C LEU A 182 2.59 -7.49 5.36
N GLU A 183 2.62 -6.69 4.31
CA GLU A 183 1.43 -6.04 3.75
C GLU A 183 1.25 -6.47 2.31
N PHE A 184 0.03 -6.86 1.97
CA PHE A 184 -0.39 -7.15 0.61
C PHE A 184 -1.52 -6.19 0.20
N LYS A 185 -1.32 -5.47 -0.90
CA LYS A 185 -2.28 -4.50 -1.45
C LYS A 185 -3.20 -5.18 -2.46
N PHE A 186 -4.48 -5.23 -2.15
CA PHE A 186 -5.52 -5.68 -3.10
C PHE A 186 -5.83 -4.59 -4.13
N SER A 187 -5.85 -3.34 -3.67
CA SER A 187 -6.09 -2.16 -4.51
C SER A 187 -5.25 -0.98 -4.01
N GLU A 188 -5.33 0.15 -4.68
CA GLU A 188 -4.67 1.39 -4.26
C GLU A 188 -5.02 1.83 -2.85
N ALA A 189 -6.25 1.55 -2.42
CA ALA A 189 -6.77 1.97 -1.11
C ALA A 189 -6.84 0.82 -0.09
N LEU A 190 -6.92 -0.44 -0.51
CA LEU A 190 -7.19 -1.57 0.38
C LEU A 190 -5.99 -2.52 0.45
N ALA A 191 -5.53 -2.80 1.67
CA ALA A 191 -4.47 -3.76 1.94
C ALA A 191 -4.82 -4.71 3.10
N LEU A 192 -4.22 -5.89 3.08
CA LEU A 192 -4.20 -6.85 4.17
C LEU A 192 -2.80 -6.82 4.78
N ARG A 193 -2.74 -6.78 6.11
CA ARG A 193 -1.49 -6.73 6.85
C ARG A 193 -1.45 -7.86 7.88
N GLY A 194 -0.45 -8.74 7.78
CA GLY A 194 -0.14 -9.76 8.77
C GLY A 194 1.04 -9.32 9.62
N GLU A 195 0.92 -9.36 10.95
CA GLU A 195 1.94 -8.83 11.86
C GLU A 195 2.15 -9.71 13.08
N VAL A 196 3.40 -9.74 13.55
CA VAL A 196 3.76 -10.26 14.87
C VAL A 196 4.36 -9.10 15.67
N GLU A 197 3.76 -8.81 16.80
CA GLU A 197 4.07 -7.65 17.63
C GLU A 197 4.33 -8.10 19.06
N ARG A 198 5.37 -7.54 19.69
CA ARG A 198 5.68 -7.73 21.11
C ARG A 198 5.36 -6.47 21.88
N TYR A 199 4.49 -6.61 22.84
CA TYR A 199 4.11 -5.57 23.78
C TYR A 199 4.81 -5.85 25.11
N ARG A 200 5.67 -4.95 25.56
CA ARG A 200 6.12 -4.98 26.95
C ARG A 200 4.97 -4.46 27.82
N VAL A 201 4.66 -5.14 28.88
CA VAL A 201 3.57 -4.81 29.79
C VAL A 201 4.00 -4.94 31.25
N ASN A 202 3.34 -4.22 32.14
CA ASN A 202 3.46 -4.40 33.58
C ASN A 202 2.13 -4.93 34.10
N ASP A 203 2.19 -5.95 34.94
CA ASP A 203 1.01 -6.39 35.68
C ASP A 203 0.68 -5.43 36.84
N ALA A 204 -0.50 -5.57 37.43
CA ALA A 204 -0.94 -4.71 38.50
C ALA A 204 -0.34 -5.07 39.89
N VAL A 205 0.59 -6.02 39.95
CA VAL A 205 1.27 -6.47 41.18
C VAL A 205 2.81 -6.25 41.11
N GLY A 206 3.25 -5.43 40.16
CA GLY A 206 4.63 -4.95 40.09
C GLY A 206 5.57 -5.79 39.22
N ASN A 207 5.05 -6.74 38.43
CA ASN A 207 5.88 -7.53 37.51
C ASN A 207 5.91 -6.95 36.13
N ARG A 208 6.97 -7.26 35.39
CA ARG A 208 7.14 -6.95 33.96
C ARG A 208 7.11 -8.24 33.16
N GLY A 209 6.44 -8.20 32.02
CA GLY A 209 6.36 -9.31 31.10
C GLY A 209 6.23 -8.82 29.68
N ASP A 210 6.20 -9.76 28.75
CA ASP A 210 5.95 -9.50 27.33
C ASP A 210 4.69 -10.28 26.91
N VAL A 211 3.88 -9.64 26.06
CA VAL A 211 2.77 -10.28 25.37
C VAL A 211 3.03 -10.21 23.89
N ASP A 212 3.10 -11.36 23.25
CA ASP A 212 3.23 -11.47 21.80
C ASP A 212 1.85 -11.56 21.17
N MET A 213 1.60 -10.80 20.10
CA MET A 213 0.36 -10.80 19.33
C MET A 213 0.65 -11.11 17.88
N ALA A 214 0.10 -12.19 17.36
CA ALA A 214 0.03 -12.46 15.94
C ALA A 214 -1.34 -12.03 15.41
N SER A 215 -1.38 -11.13 14.42
CA SER A 215 -2.63 -10.52 13.98
C SER A 215 -2.71 -10.38 12.47
N VAL A 216 -3.95 -10.33 11.96
CA VAL A 216 -4.28 -9.94 10.59
C VAL A 216 -5.15 -8.71 10.65
N SER A 217 -4.79 -7.68 9.88
CA SER A 217 -5.49 -6.40 9.86
C SER A 217 -5.88 -6.03 8.43
N LEU A 218 -7.08 -5.46 8.28
CA LEU A 218 -7.49 -4.78 7.06
C LEU A 218 -7.13 -3.30 7.18
N VAL A 219 -6.49 -2.75 6.15
CA VAL A 219 -6.03 -1.36 6.11
C VAL A 219 -6.68 -0.66 4.92
N TYR A 220 -7.29 0.50 5.18
CA TYR A 220 -7.93 1.32 4.16
C TYR A 220 -7.33 2.72 4.13
N LYS A 221 -6.75 3.11 2.97
CA LYS A 221 -6.18 4.43 2.71
C LYS A 221 -7.27 5.41 2.31
N LEU A 222 -7.27 6.58 2.96
CA LEU A 222 -8.23 7.67 2.75
C LEU A 222 -7.68 8.68 1.75
N GLY A 223 -8.59 9.44 1.09
CA GLY A 223 -8.19 10.54 0.21
C GLY A 223 -7.83 10.10 -1.21
N ARG A 224 -8.35 8.94 -1.67
CA ARG A 224 -8.26 8.57 -3.08
C ARG A 224 -8.88 9.69 -3.92
N PRO A 225 -8.15 10.28 -4.90
CA PRO A 225 -8.72 11.23 -5.82
C PRO A 225 -9.95 10.65 -6.52
N ALA A 226 -11.01 11.42 -6.66
CA ALA A 226 -12.14 10.98 -7.45
C ALA A 226 -11.64 10.68 -8.87
N ALA A 227 -12.01 9.52 -9.40
CA ALA A 227 -11.74 9.22 -10.80
C ALA A 227 -12.39 10.36 -11.61
N SER A 228 -11.59 11.01 -12.46
CA SER A 228 -12.12 12.01 -13.39
C SER A 228 -13.23 11.30 -14.17
N ARG A 229 -14.49 11.66 -13.88
CA ARG A 229 -15.58 11.23 -14.75
C ARG A 229 -15.23 11.75 -16.13
N PRO A 230 -15.24 10.90 -17.18
CA PRO A 230 -15.27 11.43 -18.53
C PRO A 230 -16.38 12.48 -18.55
N ALA A 231 -16.06 13.70 -19.02
CA ALA A 231 -17.07 14.70 -19.20
C ALA A 231 -18.27 14.06 -19.93
N PRO A 232 -19.52 14.28 -19.50
CA PRO A 232 -20.65 13.77 -20.24
C PRO A 232 -20.43 14.19 -21.69
N VAL A 233 -20.33 13.21 -22.59
CA VAL A 233 -20.38 13.51 -24.03
C VAL A 233 -21.78 14.09 -24.22
N GLU A 234 -21.85 15.40 -24.32
CA GLU A 234 -23.15 16.04 -24.74
C GLU A 234 -23.57 15.31 -26.01
N PRO A 235 -24.82 14.81 -26.10
CA PRO A 235 -25.29 14.18 -27.31
C PRO A 235 -25.12 15.25 -28.43
N MET A 236 -24.32 14.92 -29.45
CA MET A 236 -24.28 15.76 -30.65
C MET A 236 -25.73 16.06 -31.06
N PRO A 237 -26.13 17.33 -31.17
CA PRO A 237 -27.46 17.65 -31.66
C PRO A 237 -27.64 16.96 -33.02
N ALA A 238 -28.75 16.26 -33.17
CA ALA A 238 -29.13 15.62 -34.43
C ALA A 238 -29.05 16.66 -35.55
N PRO A 239 -28.53 16.34 -36.74
CA PRO A 239 -28.45 17.28 -37.84
C PRO A 239 -29.85 17.84 -38.14
N ALA A 240 -29.98 19.17 -37.99
CA ALA A 240 -31.20 19.86 -38.34
C ALA A 240 -31.51 19.70 -39.83
N PRO A 241 -32.82 19.64 -40.23
CA PRO A 241 -33.19 19.53 -41.62
C PRO A 241 -32.62 20.70 -42.44
N VAL A 242 -32.04 20.38 -43.58
CA VAL A 242 -31.42 21.32 -44.51
C VAL A 242 -32.53 22.27 -45.02
N ALA A 243 -32.56 23.49 -44.54
CA ALA A 243 -33.30 24.57 -45.15
C ALA A 243 -32.44 25.26 -46.21
N ALA A 244 -33.05 25.61 -47.32
CA ALA A 244 -32.48 26.14 -48.54
C ALA A 244 -31.56 27.37 -48.33
N ALA A 245 -30.50 27.43 -49.13
CA ALA A 245 -29.44 28.42 -49.13
C ALA A 245 -29.91 29.89 -49.25
N PRO A 246 -29.31 30.79 -48.46
CA PRO A 246 -29.14 32.20 -48.84
C PRO A 246 -27.71 32.50 -49.27
N ALA A 247 -27.57 33.53 -50.09
CA ALA A 247 -26.44 34.01 -50.83
C ALA A 247 -25.10 34.24 -50.05
N PRO A 248 -23.97 34.40 -50.76
CA PRO A 248 -22.60 34.28 -50.19
C PRO A 248 -22.26 35.46 -49.28
N VAL A 249 -21.90 35.13 -48.03
CA VAL A 249 -21.26 36.04 -47.09
C VAL A 249 -19.78 35.73 -47.04
N ALA A 250 -18.95 36.78 -46.97
CA ALA A 250 -17.49 36.75 -46.98
C ALA A 250 -16.88 35.74 -45.98
N PRO A 251 -15.67 35.20 -46.25
CA PRO A 251 -15.10 34.08 -45.48
C PRO A 251 -14.77 34.48 -44.05
N ALA A 252 -15.46 33.86 -43.09
CA ALA A 252 -15.09 33.89 -41.70
C ALA A 252 -13.85 33.00 -41.52
N SER A 253 -12.81 33.51 -40.88
CA SER A 253 -11.61 32.82 -40.50
C SER A 253 -11.95 31.50 -39.78
N ALA A 254 -11.53 30.36 -40.32
CA ALA A 254 -11.76 29.05 -39.75
C ALA A 254 -11.14 28.94 -38.35
N ALA A 255 -11.93 28.52 -37.37
CA ALA A 255 -11.43 28.26 -36.01
C ALA A 255 -10.36 27.17 -36.03
N PRO A 256 -9.29 27.29 -35.25
CA PRO A 256 -8.22 26.29 -35.18
C PRO A 256 -8.76 24.94 -34.67
N VAL A 257 -8.42 23.85 -35.37
CA VAL A 257 -8.85 22.49 -35.03
C VAL A 257 -7.81 21.87 -34.09
N ALA A 258 -8.23 21.33 -32.96
CA ALA A 258 -7.35 20.57 -32.04
C ALA A 258 -6.92 19.26 -32.72
N VAL A 259 -5.62 19.02 -32.77
CA VAL A 259 -5.01 17.82 -33.35
C VAL A 259 -4.15 17.14 -32.27
N SER A 260 -4.34 15.84 -32.09
CA SER A 260 -3.46 15.00 -31.28
C SER A 260 -2.79 13.98 -32.19
N GLU A 261 -1.48 13.93 -32.17
CA GLU A 261 -0.69 12.99 -32.96
C GLU A 261 0.25 12.20 -32.04
N LYS A 262 0.24 10.87 -32.20
CA LYS A 262 1.09 9.96 -31.45
C LYS A 262 1.98 9.18 -32.41
N VAL A 263 3.29 9.37 -32.29
CA VAL A 263 4.28 8.68 -33.13
C VAL A 263 5.14 7.77 -32.25
N SER A 264 5.35 6.54 -32.71
CA SER A 264 6.15 5.54 -31.98
C SER A 264 7.43 5.22 -32.78
N PHE A 265 8.56 5.29 -32.11
CA PHE A 265 9.87 4.97 -32.67
C PHE A 265 10.42 3.71 -32.01
N ALA A 266 10.90 2.75 -32.80
CA ALA A 266 11.66 1.63 -32.25
C ALA A 266 12.94 2.16 -31.57
N ALA A 267 13.25 1.67 -30.36
CA ALA A 267 14.42 2.14 -29.63
C ALA A 267 15.72 1.90 -30.40
N GLU A 268 15.79 0.83 -31.16
CA GLU A 268 16.92 0.49 -32.04
C GLU A 268 17.11 1.49 -33.20
N ALA A 269 16.05 2.17 -33.61
CA ALA A 269 16.15 3.28 -34.58
C ALA A 269 16.73 4.55 -33.95
N LEU A 270 16.50 4.76 -32.63
CA LEU A 270 16.96 5.98 -31.95
C LEU A 270 18.28 5.80 -31.21
N PHE A 271 18.59 4.60 -30.69
CA PHE A 271 19.71 4.35 -29.79
C PHE A 271 20.47 3.08 -30.17
N ASP A 272 21.76 3.00 -29.85
CA ASP A 272 22.49 1.74 -29.79
C ASP A 272 22.02 0.85 -28.64
N PHE A 273 22.43 -0.42 -28.71
CA PHE A 273 22.13 -1.38 -27.66
C PHE A 273 22.58 -0.86 -26.28
N ASP A 274 21.68 -0.90 -25.30
CA ASP A 274 21.91 -0.44 -23.92
C ASP A 274 22.34 1.04 -23.77
N LYS A 275 22.19 1.86 -24.79
CA LYS A 275 22.53 3.28 -24.76
C LYS A 275 21.26 4.16 -24.69
N SER A 276 21.49 5.41 -24.28
CA SER A 276 20.48 6.48 -24.23
C SER A 276 20.95 7.74 -24.99
N VAL A 277 22.01 7.64 -25.80
CA VAL A 277 22.46 8.72 -26.69
C VAL A 277 21.80 8.53 -28.04
N VAL A 278 21.09 9.54 -28.53
CA VAL A 278 20.40 9.50 -29.84
C VAL A 278 21.41 9.46 -30.96
N LYS A 279 21.37 8.42 -31.77
CA LYS A 279 22.25 8.21 -32.90
C LYS A 279 21.85 9.07 -34.13
N PRO A 280 22.72 9.24 -35.15
CA PRO A 280 22.41 10.08 -36.29
C PRO A 280 21.11 9.75 -37.02
N GLU A 281 20.80 8.46 -37.22
CA GLU A 281 19.57 8.00 -37.87
C GLU A 281 18.33 8.33 -37.00
N GLY A 282 18.47 8.22 -35.67
CA GLY A 282 17.45 8.62 -34.75
C GLY A 282 17.16 10.12 -34.76
N LYS A 283 18.21 10.94 -34.90
CA LYS A 283 18.08 12.39 -35.08
C LYS A 283 17.32 12.74 -36.35
N ALA A 284 17.63 12.06 -37.46
CA ALA A 284 16.92 12.26 -38.71
C ALA A 284 15.43 11.91 -38.61
N ALA A 285 15.10 10.81 -37.92
CA ALA A 285 13.71 10.42 -37.69
C ALA A 285 12.93 11.44 -36.80
N LEU A 286 13.61 12.03 -35.82
CA LEU A 286 13.02 13.10 -34.99
C LEU A 286 12.88 14.41 -35.74
N ASP A 287 13.84 14.74 -36.65
CA ASP A 287 13.75 15.90 -37.52
C ASP A 287 12.58 15.77 -38.52
N ASP A 288 12.33 14.58 -39.07
CA ASP A 288 11.14 14.31 -39.89
C ASP A 288 9.83 14.52 -39.12
N LEU A 289 9.76 14.04 -37.85
CA LEU A 289 8.63 14.32 -36.99
C LEU A 289 8.43 15.83 -36.81
N LEU A 290 9.49 16.56 -36.44
CA LEU A 290 9.41 18.01 -36.23
C LEU A 290 9.03 18.75 -37.51
N GLY A 291 9.50 18.28 -38.69
CA GLY A 291 9.09 18.79 -39.97
C GLY A 291 7.57 18.63 -40.24
N LYS A 292 6.98 17.51 -39.87
CA LYS A 292 5.56 17.25 -40.00
C LYS A 292 4.71 18.11 -39.05
N LEU A 293 5.29 18.53 -37.93
CA LEU A 293 4.66 19.42 -36.98
C LEU A 293 4.78 20.91 -37.31
N GLN A 294 5.51 21.26 -38.37
CA GLN A 294 5.57 22.64 -38.85
C GLN A 294 4.20 23.14 -39.26
N GLY A 295 3.86 24.34 -38.78
CA GLY A 295 2.51 24.92 -38.95
C GLY A 295 1.46 24.48 -37.93
N MET A 296 1.84 23.61 -37.00
CA MET A 296 1.04 23.26 -35.84
C MET A 296 1.47 24.09 -34.62
N ASN A 297 0.54 24.73 -33.96
CA ASN A 297 0.82 25.36 -32.68
C ASN A 297 0.82 24.26 -31.59
N THR A 298 2.02 23.77 -31.26
CA THR A 298 2.20 22.70 -30.27
C THR A 298 1.98 23.24 -28.85
N GLU A 299 1.01 22.72 -28.15
CA GLU A 299 0.70 23.07 -26.76
C GLU A 299 1.48 22.21 -25.78
N VAL A 300 1.47 20.89 -25.99
CA VAL A 300 2.13 19.91 -25.15
C VAL A 300 2.75 18.79 -26.01
N MET A 301 3.94 18.35 -25.63
CA MET A 301 4.63 17.20 -26.20
C MET A 301 5.07 16.28 -25.05
N VAL A 302 4.73 14.99 -25.12
CA VAL A 302 5.12 14.00 -24.11
C VAL A 302 5.98 12.94 -24.76
N THR A 303 7.20 12.75 -24.25
CA THR A 303 8.10 11.68 -24.68
C THR A 303 8.08 10.57 -23.66
N VAL A 304 7.68 9.36 -24.06
CA VAL A 304 7.55 8.19 -23.18
C VAL A 304 8.49 7.08 -23.63
N GLY A 305 9.40 6.69 -22.74
CA GLY A 305 10.32 5.58 -22.99
C GLY A 305 9.76 4.25 -22.48
N HIS A 306 9.98 3.18 -23.24
CA HIS A 306 9.61 1.80 -22.88
C HIS A 306 10.79 0.86 -23.10
N THR A 307 10.84 -0.24 -22.33
CA THR A 307 11.78 -1.35 -22.51
C THR A 307 11.04 -2.66 -22.76
N ASP A 308 11.74 -3.70 -23.07
CA ASP A 308 11.27 -5.07 -22.93
C ASP A 308 11.44 -5.56 -21.48
N SER A 309 11.11 -6.83 -21.23
CA SER A 309 11.19 -7.47 -19.91
C SER A 309 12.58 -8.04 -19.58
N VAL A 310 13.63 -7.71 -20.35
CA VAL A 310 14.99 -8.17 -20.06
C VAL A 310 15.66 -7.19 -19.10
N GLY A 311 16.07 -7.68 -17.94
CA GLY A 311 16.67 -6.87 -16.88
C GLY A 311 15.80 -6.79 -15.62
N THR A 312 16.16 -5.89 -14.71
CA THR A 312 15.34 -5.62 -13.53
C THR A 312 14.41 -4.42 -13.79
N ASP A 313 13.22 -4.41 -13.18
CA ASP A 313 12.25 -3.31 -13.28
C ASP A 313 12.90 -1.97 -12.99
N ALA A 314 13.73 -1.89 -11.92
CA ALA A 314 14.42 -0.66 -11.53
C ALA A 314 15.43 -0.20 -12.58
N TYR A 315 16.09 -1.13 -13.26
CA TYR A 315 17.01 -0.84 -14.37
C TYR A 315 16.22 -0.35 -15.60
N ASN A 316 15.17 -1.09 -15.98
CA ASN A 316 14.30 -0.78 -17.11
C ASN A 316 13.59 0.56 -16.93
N GLN A 317 13.15 0.87 -15.73
CA GLN A 317 12.57 2.18 -15.38
C GLN A 317 13.57 3.33 -15.61
N LYS A 318 14.81 3.17 -15.13
CA LYS A 318 15.87 4.17 -15.33
C LYS A 318 16.30 4.31 -16.79
N LEU A 319 16.42 3.20 -17.52
CA LEU A 319 16.79 3.19 -18.92
C LEU A 319 15.74 3.90 -19.79
N SER A 320 14.47 3.57 -19.56
CA SER A 320 13.35 4.19 -20.28
C SER A 320 13.25 5.70 -20.03
N MET A 321 13.45 6.15 -18.78
CA MET A 321 13.48 7.57 -18.43
C MET A 321 14.65 8.29 -19.14
N ARG A 322 15.89 7.77 -19.06
CA ARG A 322 17.05 8.36 -19.75
C ARG A 322 16.83 8.47 -21.26
N ARG A 323 16.18 7.49 -21.88
CA ARG A 323 15.85 7.53 -23.31
C ARG A 323 14.83 8.62 -23.63
N ALA A 324 13.78 8.75 -22.83
CA ALA A 324 12.80 9.82 -22.98
C ALA A 324 13.44 11.21 -22.80
N GLU A 325 14.32 11.37 -21.81
CA GLU A 325 15.07 12.62 -21.59
C GLU A 325 16.01 12.97 -22.73
N ALA A 326 16.68 11.98 -23.33
CA ALA A 326 17.56 12.20 -24.48
C ALA A 326 16.78 12.67 -25.72
N VAL A 327 15.59 12.11 -25.96
CA VAL A 327 14.68 12.57 -27.03
C VAL A 327 14.19 14.00 -26.72
N LYS A 328 13.77 14.30 -25.49
CA LYS A 328 13.41 15.67 -25.08
C LYS A 328 14.55 16.64 -25.33
N ALA A 329 15.76 16.32 -24.86
CA ALA A 329 16.92 17.18 -25.04
C ALA A 329 17.19 17.50 -26.54
N TYR A 330 17.02 16.50 -27.41
CA TYR A 330 17.14 16.69 -28.84
C TYR A 330 16.05 17.61 -29.40
N ILE A 331 14.78 17.36 -29.06
CA ILE A 331 13.64 18.15 -29.53
C ILE A 331 13.77 19.61 -29.06
N VAL A 332 14.20 19.85 -27.82
CA VAL A 332 14.45 21.20 -27.28
C VAL A 332 15.61 21.87 -28.03
N SER A 333 16.66 21.13 -28.36
CA SER A 333 17.80 21.67 -29.18
C SER A 333 17.40 22.10 -30.58
N LYS A 334 16.25 21.64 -31.08
CA LYS A 334 15.66 22.03 -32.36
C LYS A 334 14.66 23.21 -32.28
N GLY A 335 14.54 23.83 -31.10
CA GLY A 335 13.80 25.06 -30.93
C GLY A 335 12.40 24.86 -30.32
N VAL A 336 12.01 23.63 -29.92
CA VAL A 336 10.77 23.43 -29.16
C VAL A 336 10.98 23.88 -27.71
N GLU A 337 10.04 24.64 -27.18
CA GLU A 337 10.12 25.20 -25.84
C GLU A 337 10.16 24.11 -24.76
N ALA A 338 11.19 24.11 -23.91
CA ALA A 338 11.42 23.07 -22.89
C ALA A 338 10.25 22.89 -21.91
N ALA A 339 9.50 23.96 -21.63
CA ALA A 339 8.35 23.97 -20.76
C ALA A 339 7.15 23.19 -21.33
N ARG A 340 7.10 22.99 -22.64
CA ARG A 340 6.05 22.24 -23.34
C ARG A 340 6.39 20.78 -23.57
N VAL A 341 7.63 20.33 -23.26
CA VAL A 341 8.08 18.96 -23.48
C VAL A 341 8.22 18.23 -22.14
N TYR A 342 7.41 17.23 -21.93
CA TYR A 342 7.42 16.37 -20.76
C TYR A 342 8.05 15.02 -21.05
N THR A 343 8.61 14.37 -20.02
CA THR A 343 9.24 13.06 -20.14
C THR A 343 8.64 12.08 -19.15
N GLU A 344 8.46 10.84 -19.60
CA GLU A 344 8.04 9.74 -18.76
C GLU A 344 8.79 8.46 -19.13
N GLY A 345 9.26 7.71 -18.10
CA GLY A 345 9.77 6.36 -18.28
C GLY A 345 8.74 5.37 -17.79
N LYS A 346 8.37 4.41 -18.60
CA LYS A 346 7.44 3.33 -18.26
C LYS A 346 8.13 1.98 -18.03
N GLY A 347 9.46 1.90 -18.25
CA GLY A 347 10.14 0.61 -18.18
C GLY A 347 9.44 -0.42 -19.04
N GLU A 348 9.26 -1.61 -18.49
CA GLU A 348 8.55 -2.74 -19.12
C GLU A 348 7.05 -2.81 -18.80
N SER A 349 6.51 -1.85 -18.04
CA SER A 349 5.14 -1.93 -17.48
C SER A 349 4.01 -1.80 -18.51
N GLN A 350 4.32 -1.33 -19.74
CA GLN A 350 3.32 -1.15 -20.80
C GLN A 350 3.76 -1.85 -22.10
N PRO A 351 3.76 -3.18 -22.16
CA PRO A 351 4.11 -3.92 -23.35
C PRO A 351 3.01 -3.77 -24.42
N VAL A 352 3.43 -3.66 -25.70
CA VAL A 352 2.53 -3.65 -26.87
C VAL A 352 2.58 -4.96 -27.62
N ALA A 353 3.50 -5.87 -27.24
CA ALA A 353 3.64 -7.20 -27.81
C ALA A 353 4.14 -8.19 -26.75
N ASP A 354 4.07 -9.49 -27.05
CA ASP A 354 4.49 -10.54 -26.12
C ASP A 354 6.00 -10.51 -25.88
N ASN A 355 6.42 -10.31 -24.63
CA ASN A 355 7.83 -10.31 -24.21
C ASN A 355 8.52 -11.68 -24.30
N LYS A 356 7.77 -12.77 -24.49
CA LYS A 356 8.33 -14.11 -24.66
C LYS A 356 9.03 -14.29 -26.00
N THR A 357 8.61 -13.57 -27.02
CA THR A 357 9.22 -13.63 -28.36
C THR A 357 10.28 -12.54 -28.58
N ALA A 358 11.27 -12.80 -29.43
CA ALA A 358 12.29 -11.82 -29.76
C ALA A 358 11.68 -10.61 -30.51
N GLU A 359 10.75 -10.88 -31.42
CA GLU A 359 10.03 -9.85 -32.20
C GLU A 359 9.14 -8.99 -31.29
N GLY A 360 8.48 -9.62 -30.30
CA GLY A 360 7.64 -8.91 -29.33
C GLY A 360 8.49 -8.01 -28.44
N ARG A 361 9.62 -8.49 -27.94
CA ARG A 361 10.57 -7.66 -27.18
C ARG A 361 11.10 -6.47 -28.00
N ALA A 362 11.41 -6.67 -29.28
CA ALA A 362 11.83 -5.57 -30.16
C ALA A 362 10.74 -4.50 -30.30
N LYS A 363 9.47 -4.87 -30.42
CA LYS A 363 8.33 -3.94 -30.44
C LYS A 363 8.13 -3.20 -29.11
N ASN A 364 8.43 -3.85 -28.00
CA ASN A 364 8.32 -3.25 -26.67
C ASN A 364 9.42 -2.23 -26.40
N ARG A 365 10.64 -2.43 -26.93
CA ARG A 365 11.73 -1.45 -26.91
C ARG A 365 11.41 -0.29 -27.84
N ARG A 366 10.76 0.75 -27.34
CA ARG A 366 10.31 1.92 -28.12
C ARG A 366 10.34 3.21 -27.31
N VAL A 367 10.33 4.32 -28.04
CA VAL A 367 9.98 5.64 -27.48
C VAL A 367 8.80 6.18 -28.26
N THR A 368 7.79 6.63 -27.55
CA THR A 368 6.62 7.30 -28.15
C THR A 368 6.71 8.80 -27.90
N VAL A 369 6.39 9.57 -28.92
CA VAL A 369 6.21 11.01 -28.82
C VAL A 369 4.75 11.34 -29.11
N GLU A 370 4.06 11.91 -28.14
CA GLU A 370 2.67 12.31 -28.24
C GLU A 370 2.61 13.84 -28.24
N VAL A 371 1.97 14.39 -29.26
CA VAL A 371 1.90 15.83 -29.49
C VAL A 371 0.44 16.27 -29.49
N VAL A 372 0.15 17.27 -28.68
CA VAL A 372 -1.17 17.93 -28.65
C VAL A 372 -0.99 19.39 -29.06
N GLY A 373 -1.79 19.85 -29.98
CA GLY A 373 -1.73 21.23 -30.44
C GLY A 373 -2.91 21.56 -31.37
N THR A 374 -2.87 22.74 -31.93
CA THR A 374 -3.88 23.22 -32.86
C THR A 374 -3.26 23.51 -34.23
N ARG A 375 -3.97 23.14 -35.29
CA ARG A 375 -3.56 23.44 -36.67
C ARG A 375 -4.60 24.42 -37.31
N SER A 376 -4.10 25.53 -37.85
CA SER A 376 -4.91 26.39 -38.70
C SER A 376 -5.10 25.71 -40.04
N VAL A 377 -6.32 25.38 -40.41
CA VAL A 377 -6.66 24.89 -41.75
C VAL A 377 -6.79 26.10 -42.65
N ASN A 378 -5.68 26.50 -43.31
CA ASN A 378 -5.80 27.43 -44.44
C ASN A 378 -6.35 26.60 -45.60
N GLN A 379 -7.55 26.93 -46.05
CA GLN A 379 -8.07 26.49 -47.33
C GLN A 379 -7.45 27.29 -48.45
#